data_c463646391bcddd8879df4478e646324
#
_entry.id   c463646391bcddd8879df4478e646324
#
_cell.length_a   1.000
_cell.length_b   1.000
_cell.length_c   1.000
_cell.angle_alpha   90.00
_cell.angle_beta   90.00
_cell.angle_gamma   90.00
#
_symmetry.space_group_name_H-M   'P 1'
#
loop_
_entity.id
_entity.type
_entity.pdbx_description
1 polymer ?
#
loop_
_entity_poly.entity_id
_entity_poly.type
_entity_poly.pdbx_seq_one_letter_code
_entity_poly.pdbx_strand_id
1 'polypeptide(L)'
;MARALLAVLALVFVAGCGDDSTDGLTGSELFVEIGCQACHTETDTDLAPTLHDIWGTEVELEDGSTVTVDEAYVRRSITDPGSDVVAGFDARMPIFGLSESEVDRLVEYVRSLG
;
A
#
# COMPACT_ATOMS: atom_id res chain seq x y z
N MET A 1 57.46 -33.82 -20.96
CA MET A 1 57.04 -32.38 -21.05
C MET A 1 55.54 -32.31 -20.86
N ALA A 2 55.13 -32.10 -19.62
CA ALA A 2 53.68 -32.02 -19.25
C ALA A 2 53.27 -30.56 -19.27
N ARG A 3 52.34 -30.17 -20.13
CA ARG A 3 51.65 -28.87 -20.14
C ARG A 3 50.44 -28.99 -19.26
N ALA A 4 50.50 -28.41 -18.08
CA ALA A 4 49.36 -28.22 -17.18
C ALA A 4 48.47 -27.11 -17.73
N LEU A 5 47.25 -27.44 -18.14
CA LEU A 5 46.19 -26.50 -18.44
C LEU A 5 45.48 -26.12 -17.12
N LEU A 6 45.76 -24.91 -16.63
CA LEU A 6 45.00 -24.31 -15.56
C LEU A 6 43.63 -23.83 -16.10
N ALA A 7 42.60 -24.55 -15.79
CA ALA A 7 41.21 -24.10 -15.99
C ALA A 7 40.84 -23.08 -14.91
N VAL A 8 40.77 -21.81 -15.29
CA VAL A 8 40.22 -20.75 -14.42
C VAL A 8 38.71 -20.88 -14.44
N LEU A 9 38.15 -21.37 -13.34
CA LEU A 9 36.70 -21.42 -13.12
C LEU A 9 36.25 -20.01 -12.70
N ALA A 10 35.69 -19.25 -13.65
CA ALA A 10 35.08 -17.97 -13.34
C ALA A 10 33.77 -18.22 -12.59
N LEU A 11 33.77 -17.95 -11.27
CA LEU A 11 32.53 -17.86 -10.47
C LEU A 11 31.77 -16.61 -10.92
N VAL A 12 30.69 -16.80 -11.66
CA VAL A 12 29.71 -15.75 -11.93
C VAL A 12 28.87 -15.60 -10.66
N PHE A 13 29.15 -14.57 -9.87
CA PHE A 13 28.25 -14.11 -8.84
C PHE A 13 27.04 -13.47 -9.53
N VAL A 14 25.94 -14.20 -9.63
CA VAL A 14 24.63 -13.59 -9.89
C VAL A 14 24.23 -12.88 -8.61
N ALA A 15 24.43 -11.56 -8.57
CA ALA A 15 23.80 -10.72 -7.58
C ALA A 15 22.29 -10.81 -7.82
N GLY A 16 21.59 -11.63 -7.05
CA GLY A 16 20.14 -11.64 -7.00
C GLY A 16 19.71 -10.27 -6.48
N CYS A 17 19.17 -9.42 -7.35
CA CYS A 17 18.34 -8.30 -6.92
C CYS A 17 17.25 -8.88 -6.08
N GLY A 18 17.07 -8.37 -4.83
CA GLY A 18 15.95 -8.76 -3.99
C GLY A 18 14.67 -8.48 -4.76
N ASP A 19 13.93 -9.54 -5.10
CA ASP A 19 12.58 -9.44 -5.61
C ASP A 19 11.74 -8.85 -4.48
N ASP A 20 11.40 -7.56 -4.59
CA ASP A 20 10.23 -7.03 -3.91
C ASP A 20 9.05 -7.77 -4.53
N SER A 21 8.45 -8.70 -3.78
CA SER A 21 7.34 -9.57 -4.25
C SER A 21 6.11 -8.77 -4.70
N THR A 22 6.10 -7.46 -4.47
CA THR A 22 5.06 -6.50 -4.86
C THR A 22 5.37 -5.72 -6.13
N ASP A 23 6.60 -5.86 -6.67
CA ASP A 23 6.99 -5.22 -7.93
C ASP A 23 6.16 -5.79 -9.08
N GLY A 24 5.44 -4.91 -9.80
CA GLY A 24 4.59 -5.27 -10.92
C GLY A 24 3.14 -5.60 -10.58
N LEU A 25 2.74 -5.64 -9.30
CA LEU A 25 1.33 -5.76 -8.92
C LEU A 25 0.55 -4.49 -9.28
N THR A 26 -0.67 -4.66 -9.76
CA THR A 26 -1.64 -3.57 -9.91
C THR A 26 -2.07 -3.05 -8.54
N GLY A 27 -2.71 -1.89 -8.47
CA GLY A 27 -3.23 -1.34 -7.20
C GLY A 27 -4.22 -2.27 -6.51
N SER A 28 -5.08 -2.96 -7.28
CA SER A 28 -6.04 -3.92 -6.73
C SER A 28 -5.37 -5.19 -6.18
N GLU A 29 -4.38 -5.72 -6.90
CA GLU A 29 -3.59 -6.88 -6.42
C GLU A 29 -2.78 -6.53 -5.17
N LEU A 30 -2.17 -5.35 -5.15
CA LEU A 30 -1.43 -4.84 -4.01
C LEU A 30 -2.33 -4.65 -2.78
N PHE A 31 -3.55 -4.14 -2.97
CA PHE A 31 -4.55 -3.97 -1.94
C PHE A 31 -4.90 -5.32 -1.25
N VAL A 32 -5.00 -6.38 -2.04
CA VAL A 32 -5.22 -7.74 -1.54
C VAL A 32 -3.96 -8.31 -0.88
N GLU A 33 -2.81 -8.17 -1.51
CA GLU A 33 -1.54 -8.74 -1.01
C GLU A 33 -1.12 -8.15 0.33
N ILE A 34 -1.29 -6.83 0.52
CA ILE A 34 -1.01 -6.15 1.79
C ILE A 34 -2.08 -6.46 2.86
N GLY A 35 -3.29 -6.84 2.44
CA GLY A 35 -4.38 -7.19 3.34
C GLY A 35 -5.30 -6.02 3.69
N CYS A 36 -5.33 -4.96 2.90
CA CYS A 36 -6.19 -3.79 3.13
C CYS A 36 -7.67 -4.17 3.20
N GLN A 37 -8.11 -5.16 2.38
CA GLN A 37 -9.48 -5.66 2.36
C GLN A 37 -9.90 -6.37 3.66
N ALA A 38 -8.96 -6.73 4.53
CA ALA A 38 -9.30 -7.35 5.83
C ALA A 38 -10.11 -6.38 6.73
N CYS A 39 -9.89 -5.07 6.56
CA CYS A 39 -10.63 -4.03 7.27
C CYS A 39 -11.53 -3.21 6.33
N HIS A 40 -11.05 -2.86 5.13
CA HIS A 40 -11.80 -2.08 4.13
C HIS A 40 -12.56 -3.01 3.19
N THR A 41 -13.81 -3.27 3.51
CA THR A 41 -14.72 -4.11 2.71
C THR A 41 -15.61 -3.27 1.80
N GLU A 42 -16.52 -3.89 1.07
CA GLU A 42 -17.47 -3.18 0.19
C GLU A 42 -18.46 -2.28 0.97
N THR A 43 -18.62 -2.52 2.26
CA THR A 43 -19.45 -1.73 3.17
C THR A 43 -18.69 -1.38 4.43
N ASP A 44 -19.15 -0.35 5.15
CA ASP A 44 -18.57 -0.01 6.46
C ASP A 44 -18.64 -1.22 7.41
N THR A 45 -17.58 -1.38 8.19
CA THR A 45 -17.51 -2.31 9.31
C THR A 45 -17.23 -1.56 10.61
N ASP A 46 -17.23 -2.23 11.75
CA ASP A 46 -16.80 -1.61 13.01
C ASP A 46 -15.31 -1.25 13.01
N LEU A 47 -14.53 -1.87 12.13
CA LEU A 47 -13.07 -1.69 12.07
C LEU A 47 -12.65 -0.52 11.19
N ALA A 48 -13.28 -0.35 10.02
CA ALA A 48 -12.88 0.63 9.03
C ALA A 48 -14.02 1.02 8.09
N PRO A 49 -13.96 2.22 7.48
CA PRO A 49 -14.92 2.64 6.46
C PRO A 49 -14.72 1.87 5.16
N THR A 50 -15.80 1.76 4.39
CA THR A 50 -15.68 1.38 2.98
C THR A 50 -14.85 2.41 2.21
N LEU A 51 -14.20 1.97 1.14
CA LEU A 51 -13.50 2.86 0.21
C LEU A 51 -14.28 3.06 -1.10
N HIS A 52 -15.47 2.46 -1.20
CA HIS A 52 -16.36 2.63 -2.36
C HIS A 52 -17.16 3.92 -2.24
N ASP A 53 -17.27 4.65 -3.34
CA ASP A 53 -18.07 5.88 -3.48
C ASP A 53 -17.70 7.01 -2.49
N ILE A 54 -16.44 7.03 -2.02
CA ILE A 54 -15.98 8.05 -1.06
C ILE A 54 -15.16 9.17 -1.68
N TRP A 55 -14.61 8.96 -2.89
CA TRP A 55 -13.73 9.95 -3.51
C TRP A 55 -14.44 11.29 -3.73
N GLY A 56 -13.83 12.37 -3.26
CA GLY A 56 -14.41 13.72 -3.34
C GLY A 56 -15.47 14.04 -2.29
N THR A 57 -15.84 13.10 -1.42
CA THR A 57 -16.76 13.36 -0.29
C THR A 57 -16.01 13.97 0.90
N GLU A 58 -16.76 14.52 1.85
CA GLU A 58 -16.22 14.97 3.14
C GLU A 58 -16.43 13.89 4.20
N VAL A 59 -15.39 13.64 4.99
CA VAL A 59 -15.45 12.73 6.15
C VAL A 59 -15.12 13.49 7.43
N GLU A 60 -15.78 13.13 8.53
CA GLU A 60 -15.51 13.68 9.85
C GLU A 60 -14.36 12.91 10.51
N LEU A 61 -13.44 13.65 11.11
CA LEU A 61 -12.32 13.10 11.88
C LEU A 61 -12.64 13.09 13.38
N GLU A 62 -11.88 12.30 14.15
CA GLU A 62 -12.08 12.18 15.60
C GLU A 62 -11.93 13.50 16.36
N ASP A 63 -11.15 14.44 15.83
CA ASP A 63 -10.98 15.78 16.41
C ASP A 63 -12.16 16.74 16.12
N GLY A 64 -13.18 16.27 15.40
CA GLY A 64 -14.37 17.03 15.01
C GLY A 64 -14.18 17.88 13.74
N SER A 65 -13.00 17.88 13.12
CA SER A 65 -12.78 18.50 11.82
C SER A 65 -13.30 17.63 10.70
N THR A 66 -13.42 18.21 9.49
CA THR A 66 -13.75 17.48 8.26
C THR A 66 -12.61 17.58 7.27
N VAL A 67 -12.46 16.58 6.42
CA VAL A 67 -11.49 16.56 5.33
C VAL A 67 -12.15 16.01 4.07
N THR A 68 -11.79 16.56 2.91
CA THR A 68 -12.19 16.00 1.62
C THR A 68 -11.35 14.78 1.31
N VAL A 69 -11.99 13.69 0.88
CA VAL A 69 -11.30 12.50 0.41
C VAL A 69 -10.71 12.77 -0.98
N ASP A 70 -9.48 13.18 -1.01
CA ASP A 70 -8.68 13.48 -2.19
C ASP A 70 -7.38 12.67 -2.18
N GLU A 71 -6.56 12.84 -3.21
CA GLU A 71 -5.27 12.16 -3.33
C GLU A 71 -4.38 12.40 -2.10
N ALA A 72 -4.29 13.64 -1.63
CA ALA A 72 -3.44 14.00 -0.50
C ALA A 72 -3.92 13.35 0.80
N TYR A 73 -5.23 13.31 1.03
CA TYR A 73 -5.82 12.66 2.20
C TYR A 73 -5.59 11.14 2.17
N VAL A 74 -5.90 10.47 1.05
CA VAL A 74 -5.71 9.02 0.92
C VAL A 74 -4.24 8.65 1.09
N ARG A 75 -3.33 9.41 0.51
CA ARG A 75 -1.88 9.22 0.68
C ARG A 75 -1.46 9.31 2.15
N ARG A 76 -1.89 10.34 2.87
CA ARG A 76 -1.61 10.49 4.30
C ARG A 76 -2.21 9.36 5.13
N SER A 77 -3.42 8.93 4.81
CA SER A 77 -4.07 7.82 5.51
C SER A 77 -3.30 6.51 5.39
N ILE A 78 -2.61 6.30 4.28
CA ILE A 78 -1.75 5.12 4.06
C ILE A 78 -0.39 5.28 4.74
N THR A 79 0.25 6.44 4.59
CA THR A 79 1.65 6.65 5.02
C THR A 79 1.78 7.12 6.46
N ASP A 80 0.79 7.84 6.98
CA ASP A 80 0.70 8.36 8.35
C ASP A 80 -0.74 8.25 8.88
N PRO A 81 -1.24 7.03 9.10
CA PRO A 81 -2.64 6.79 9.45
C PRO A 81 -3.09 7.39 10.77
N GLY A 82 -2.15 7.81 11.62
CA GLY A 82 -2.45 8.49 12.87
C GLY A 82 -2.70 9.99 12.73
N SER A 83 -2.42 10.61 11.58
CA SER A 83 -2.56 12.06 11.38
C SER A 83 -4.02 12.50 11.20
N ASP A 84 -4.80 11.76 10.43
CA ASP A 84 -6.20 12.04 10.11
C ASP A 84 -7.05 10.79 10.39
N VAL A 85 -7.57 10.67 11.61
CA VAL A 85 -8.35 9.48 12.02
C VAL A 85 -9.84 9.74 11.84
N VAL A 86 -10.47 8.93 10.99
CA VAL A 86 -11.92 9.03 10.73
C VAL A 86 -12.70 8.62 11.97
N ALA A 87 -13.71 9.42 12.34
CA ALA A 87 -14.57 9.17 13.48
C ALA A 87 -15.45 7.92 13.30
N GLY A 88 -15.71 7.21 14.37
CA GLY A 88 -16.70 6.14 14.41
C GLY A 88 -16.18 4.73 14.14
N PHE A 89 -14.87 4.51 14.08
CA PHE A 89 -14.26 3.19 13.88
C PHE A 89 -13.35 2.78 15.03
N ASP A 90 -13.40 1.52 15.44
CA ASP A 90 -12.71 1.02 16.63
C ASP A 90 -11.23 0.70 16.39
N ALA A 91 -10.87 0.36 15.14
CA ALA A 91 -9.51 -0.01 14.79
C ALA A 91 -8.68 1.19 14.30
N ARG A 92 -7.37 1.08 14.47
CA ARG A 92 -6.39 1.99 13.85
C ARG A 92 -5.76 1.29 12.66
N MET A 93 -5.66 2.01 11.54
CA MET A 93 -4.95 1.53 10.37
C MET A 93 -3.45 1.39 10.70
N PRO A 94 -2.81 0.23 10.44
CA PRO A 94 -1.39 0.05 10.69
C PRO A 94 -0.52 0.76 9.64
N ILE A 95 0.77 0.95 9.96
CA ILE A 95 1.79 1.45 9.03
C ILE A 95 2.43 0.25 8.34
N PHE A 96 2.40 0.22 7.01
CA PHE A 96 2.89 -0.92 6.22
C PHE A 96 4.31 -0.75 5.66
N GLY A 97 4.90 0.44 5.73
CA GLY A 97 6.26 0.69 5.23
C GLY A 97 6.38 0.58 3.70
N LEU A 98 5.39 1.05 2.97
CA LEU A 98 5.29 0.96 1.52
C LEU A 98 6.24 1.96 0.81
N SER A 99 6.70 1.58 -0.37
CA SER A 99 7.40 2.48 -1.27
C SER A 99 6.44 3.53 -1.88
N GLU A 100 6.99 4.64 -2.39
CA GLU A 100 6.21 5.67 -3.06
C GLU A 100 5.38 5.10 -4.23
N SER A 101 5.96 4.18 -5.02
CA SER A 101 5.25 3.59 -6.15
C SER A 101 4.11 2.65 -5.74
N GLU A 102 4.22 1.98 -4.61
CA GLU A 102 3.15 1.18 -4.04
C GLU A 102 2.02 2.08 -3.54
N VAL A 103 2.36 3.16 -2.85
CA VAL A 103 1.37 4.15 -2.39
C VAL A 103 0.64 4.78 -3.59
N ASP A 104 1.36 5.16 -4.65
CA ASP A 104 0.75 5.71 -5.87
C ASP A 104 -0.28 4.76 -6.48
N ARG A 105 0.05 3.47 -6.59
CA ARG A 105 -0.86 2.45 -7.12
C ARG A 105 -2.09 2.24 -6.23
N LEU A 106 -1.92 2.27 -4.91
CA LEU A 106 -3.04 2.16 -3.97
C LEU A 106 -3.95 3.39 -4.02
N VAL A 107 -3.40 4.59 -4.08
CA VAL A 107 -4.17 5.83 -4.22
C VAL A 107 -5.01 5.82 -5.50
N GLU A 108 -4.41 5.42 -6.63
CA GLU A 108 -5.12 5.33 -7.89
C GLU A 108 -6.22 4.24 -7.85
N TYR A 109 -5.95 3.12 -7.18
CA TYR A 109 -6.97 2.09 -6.97
C TYR A 109 -8.15 2.61 -6.16
N VAL A 110 -7.90 3.27 -5.03
CA VAL A 110 -8.97 3.89 -4.20
C VAL A 110 -9.76 4.91 -5.02
N ARG A 111 -9.09 5.76 -5.81
CA ARG A 111 -9.76 6.68 -6.74
C ARG A 111 -10.69 5.94 -7.70
N SER A 112 -10.31 4.79 -8.19
CA SER A 112 -11.08 3.99 -9.14
C SER A 112 -12.35 3.37 -8.53
N LEU A 113 -12.45 3.32 -7.22
CA LEU A 113 -13.62 2.82 -6.50
C LEU A 113 -14.77 3.86 -6.38
N GLY A 114 -14.52 5.10 -6.78
CA GLY A 114 -15.50 6.20 -6.79
C GLY A 114 -15.39 7.15 -5.61
#